data_014db0695463a56f5180c9e0a67679b9
#
_entry.id   014db0695463a56f5180c9e0a67679b9
#
_cell.length_a   1.000
_cell.length_b   1.000
_cell.length_c   1.000
_cell.angle_alpha   90.00
_cell.angle_beta   90.00
_cell.angle_gamma   90.00
#
_symmetry.space_group_name_H-M   'P 1'
#
loop_
_entity.id
_entity.type
_entity.pdbx_description
1 polymer ?
#
loop_
_entity_poly.entity_id
_entity_poly.type
_entity_poly.pdbx_seq_one_letter_code
_entity_poly.pdbx_strand_id
1 'polypeptide(L)'
;MASMTVQDLVDVRISTLTTLLASTTTDEGTQDDHTRSIYEASKIKSTARTPSVEAILHATLYEATEATVIAHTHPTAVNALGCSQQSQLLVEGMLFPDAIVLMGSRQLLIPYTDPGIPLARVVRAGVQEFFDSEGTAPRVIYLANHGLFVLATSPTEALQITEMANKNATILLGTLAAGGPNFLSPDHVRRIDSRPDELYRRGKLATARRSSHG
;
A
#
# COMPACT_ATOMS: atom_id res chain seq x y z
N MET A 1 5.97 -11.79 -19.76
CA MET A 1 5.16 -12.07 -18.56
C MET A 1 4.14 -13.13 -18.92
N ALA A 2 4.03 -14.21 -18.12
CA ALA A 2 2.91 -15.15 -18.29
C ALA A 2 1.61 -14.40 -17.98
N SER A 3 0.57 -14.61 -18.79
CA SER A 3 -0.75 -14.03 -18.54
C SER A 3 -1.37 -14.73 -17.32
N MET A 4 -1.71 -13.97 -16.28
CA MET A 4 -2.43 -14.49 -15.12
C MET A 4 -3.87 -14.80 -15.51
N THR A 5 -4.39 -15.92 -15.06
CA THR A 5 -5.77 -16.39 -15.29
C THR A 5 -6.52 -16.49 -13.95
N VAL A 6 -7.84 -16.62 -14.00
CA VAL A 6 -8.66 -16.83 -12.79
C VAL A 6 -8.21 -18.09 -12.00
N GLN A 7 -7.62 -19.07 -12.67
CA GLN A 7 -7.08 -20.29 -12.03
C GLN A 7 -5.79 -20.03 -11.23
N ASP A 8 -5.17 -18.87 -11.43
CA ASP A 8 -3.97 -18.45 -10.68
C ASP A 8 -4.31 -17.71 -9.38
N LEU A 9 -5.61 -17.43 -9.15
CA LEU A 9 -6.10 -16.75 -7.96
C LEU A 9 -6.39 -17.75 -6.84
N VAL A 10 -6.20 -17.31 -5.61
CA VAL A 10 -6.54 -18.06 -4.39
C VAL A 10 -7.47 -17.21 -3.54
N ASP A 11 -8.70 -17.70 -3.34
CA ASP A 11 -9.68 -17.06 -2.48
C ASP A 11 -9.39 -17.41 -1.01
N VAL A 12 -9.24 -16.40 -0.16
CA VAL A 12 -8.93 -16.58 1.27
C VAL A 12 -9.88 -15.81 2.18
N ARG A 13 -10.09 -16.34 3.40
CA ARG A 13 -10.81 -15.64 4.48
C ARG A 13 -9.85 -14.72 5.23
N ILE A 14 -10.11 -13.43 5.17
CA ILE A 14 -9.32 -12.39 5.86
C ILE A 14 -9.24 -12.69 7.36
N SER A 15 -10.38 -12.92 8.02
CA SER A 15 -10.44 -13.17 9.46
C SER A 15 -9.66 -14.40 9.93
N THR A 16 -9.46 -15.38 9.05
CA THR A 16 -8.62 -16.56 9.38
C THR A 16 -7.14 -16.18 9.33
N LEU A 17 -6.72 -15.43 8.30
CA LEU A 17 -5.32 -14.98 8.19
C LEU A 17 -4.93 -14.04 9.33
N THR A 18 -5.79 -13.11 9.71
CA THR A 18 -5.48 -12.12 10.75
C THR A 18 -5.36 -12.72 12.15
N THR A 19 -5.80 -13.97 12.37
CA THR A 19 -5.52 -14.68 13.64
C THR A 19 -4.02 -14.83 13.90
N LEU A 20 -3.19 -14.87 12.86
CA LEU A 20 -1.72 -14.92 12.98
C LEU A 20 -1.12 -13.70 13.69
N LEU A 21 -1.80 -12.55 13.65
CA LEU A 21 -1.34 -11.33 14.33
C LEU A 21 -1.34 -11.48 15.85
N ALA A 22 -2.19 -12.34 16.40
CA ALA A 22 -2.28 -12.64 17.83
C ALA A 22 -1.30 -13.75 18.26
N SER A 23 -0.64 -14.45 17.32
CA SER A 23 0.29 -15.53 17.64
C SER A 23 1.50 -14.99 18.41
N THR A 24 1.82 -15.59 19.56
CA THR A 24 2.98 -15.25 20.40
C THR A 24 4.09 -16.31 20.33
N THR A 25 3.97 -17.28 19.43
CA THR A 25 4.94 -18.36 19.28
C THR A 25 6.29 -17.79 18.84
N THR A 26 7.34 -18.08 19.60
CA THR A 26 8.72 -17.59 19.37
C THR A 26 9.65 -18.66 18.79
N ASP A 27 9.22 -19.91 18.75
CA ASP A 27 9.97 -21.01 18.15
C ASP A 27 9.72 -21.04 16.64
N GLU A 28 10.76 -20.81 15.84
CA GLU A 28 10.68 -20.63 14.37
C GLU A 28 10.02 -21.84 13.67
N GLY A 29 10.44 -23.07 14.01
CA GLY A 29 9.88 -24.26 13.37
C GLY A 29 8.38 -24.46 13.66
N THR A 30 7.97 -24.25 14.91
CA THR A 30 6.57 -24.30 15.34
C THR A 30 5.75 -23.16 14.72
N GLN A 31 6.34 -21.99 14.56
CA GLN A 31 5.71 -20.83 13.91
C GLN A 31 5.47 -21.09 12.43
N ASP A 32 6.42 -21.67 11.72
CA ASP A 32 6.29 -21.97 10.29
C ASP A 32 5.18 -23.00 10.02
N ASP A 33 5.10 -24.07 10.80
CA ASP A 33 4.06 -25.08 10.67
C ASP A 33 2.67 -24.50 11.03
N HIS A 34 2.59 -23.69 12.08
CA HIS A 34 1.36 -23.00 12.46
C HIS A 34 0.91 -22.01 11.37
N THR A 35 1.83 -21.22 10.84
CA THR A 35 1.56 -20.28 9.75
C THR A 35 1.04 -21.01 8.52
N ARG A 36 1.71 -22.09 8.11
CA ARG A 36 1.27 -22.93 6.99
C ARG A 36 -0.13 -23.50 7.20
N SER A 37 -0.42 -23.98 8.40
CA SER A 37 -1.74 -24.52 8.75
C SER A 37 -2.84 -23.45 8.63
N ILE A 38 -2.59 -22.23 9.11
CA ILE A 38 -3.54 -21.10 9.01
C ILE A 38 -3.74 -20.69 7.55
N TYR A 39 -2.67 -20.63 6.74
CA TYR A 39 -2.77 -20.30 5.31
C TYR A 39 -3.63 -21.34 4.58
N GLU A 40 -3.44 -22.63 4.83
CA GLU A 40 -4.28 -23.68 4.26
C GLU A 40 -5.74 -23.59 4.73
N ALA A 41 -5.97 -23.36 6.03
CA ALA A 41 -7.31 -23.21 6.59
C ALA A 41 -8.03 -21.93 6.10
N SER A 42 -7.29 -20.92 5.67
CA SER A 42 -7.86 -19.68 5.14
C SER A 42 -8.48 -19.82 3.75
N LYS A 43 -8.09 -20.83 2.97
CA LYS A 43 -8.60 -21.04 1.61
C LYS A 43 -10.11 -21.29 1.62
N ILE A 44 -10.86 -20.58 0.78
CA ILE A 44 -12.31 -20.74 0.65
C ILE A 44 -12.65 -21.96 -0.19
N LYS A 45 -11.83 -22.22 -1.22
CA LYS A 45 -11.97 -23.39 -2.10
C LYS A 45 -10.71 -24.24 -2.01
N SER A 46 -10.88 -25.55 -2.06
CA SER A 46 -9.73 -26.47 -2.18
C SER A 46 -8.99 -26.20 -3.49
N THR A 47 -7.73 -25.87 -3.39
CA THR A 47 -6.82 -25.65 -4.52
C THR A 47 -5.43 -26.13 -4.15
N ALA A 48 -4.68 -26.63 -5.13
CA ALA A 48 -3.27 -27.01 -4.95
C ALA A 48 -2.34 -25.79 -4.74
N ARG A 49 -2.83 -24.57 -5.05
CA ARG A 49 -2.05 -23.34 -4.88
C ARG A 49 -2.07 -22.90 -3.42
N THR A 50 -0.94 -22.41 -2.96
CA THR A 50 -0.78 -21.80 -1.62
C THR A 50 -0.96 -20.29 -1.73
N PRO A 51 -1.64 -19.63 -0.77
CA PRO A 51 -1.64 -18.19 -0.69
C PRO A 51 -0.21 -17.63 -0.61
N SER A 52 0.01 -16.43 -1.17
CA SER A 52 1.31 -15.74 -1.05
C SER A 52 1.65 -15.52 0.42
N VAL A 53 2.94 -15.54 0.75
CA VAL A 53 3.44 -15.18 2.10
C VAL A 53 3.01 -13.77 2.52
N GLU A 54 2.68 -12.92 1.56
CA GLU A 54 2.19 -11.55 1.81
C GLU A 54 0.66 -11.46 1.95
N ALA A 55 -0.05 -12.57 1.83
CA ALA A 55 -1.51 -12.58 2.03
C ALA A 55 -1.91 -12.07 3.42
N ILE A 56 -1.08 -12.26 4.45
CA ILE A 56 -1.31 -11.71 5.79
C ILE A 56 -1.27 -10.16 5.78
N LEU A 57 -0.39 -9.54 5.02
CA LEU A 57 -0.31 -8.08 4.88
C LEU A 57 -1.57 -7.52 4.22
N HIS A 58 -2.00 -8.13 3.10
CA HIS A 58 -3.26 -7.78 2.45
C HIS A 58 -4.44 -7.94 3.41
N ALA A 59 -4.55 -9.07 4.11
CA ALA A 59 -5.62 -9.33 5.06
C ALA A 59 -5.65 -8.28 6.19
N THR A 60 -4.48 -7.93 6.72
CA THR A 60 -4.31 -6.89 7.75
C THR A 60 -4.81 -5.53 7.28
N LEU A 61 -4.47 -5.14 6.06
CA LEU A 61 -4.88 -3.85 5.48
C LEU A 61 -6.37 -3.83 5.15
N TYR A 62 -6.96 -4.93 4.65
CA TYR A 62 -8.40 -5.04 4.45
C TYR A 62 -9.19 -4.96 5.75
N GLU A 63 -8.66 -5.48 6.85
CA GLU A 63 -9.32 -5.41 8.16
C GLU A 63 -9.19 -4.01 8.79
N ALA A 64 -8.08 -3.31 8.53
CA ALA A 64 -7.78 -2.02 9.13
C ALA A 64 -8.29 -0.81 8.35
N THR A 65 -8.80 -0.99 7.12
CA THR A 65 -9.18 0.12 6.22
C THR A 65 -10.42 -0.18 5.41
N GLU A 66 -11.00 0.86 4.80
CA GLU A 66 -12.15 0.77 3.88
C GLU A 66 -11.74 0.43 2.43
N ALA A 67 -10.48 0.09 2.19
CA ALA A 67 -10.00 -0.25 0.85
C ALA A 67 -10.70 -1.52 0.32
N THR A 68 -11.13 -1.49 -0.94
CA THR A 68 -11.73 -2.64 -1.63
C THR A 68 -10.75 -3.30 -2.60
N VAL A 69 -9.66 -2.60 -2.93
CA VAL A 69 -8.55 -3.09 -3.73
C VAL A 69 -7.23 -2.67 -3.07
N ILE A 70 -6.36 -3.63 -2.85
CA ILE A 70 -5.02 -3.40 -2.33
C ILE A 70 -4.01 -3.98 -3.31
N ALA A 71 -3.11 -3.14 -3.81
CA ALA A 71 -2.00 -3.57 -4.66
C ALA A 71 -0.69 -3.51 -3.89
N HIS A 72 0.11 -4.58 -3.98
CA HIS A 72 1.49 -4.60 -3.52
C HIS A 72 2.42 -4.73 -4.72
N THR A 73 3.37 -3.82 -4.83
CA THR A 73 4.27 -3.74 -6.00
C THR A 73 5.65 -3.22 -5.60
N HIS A 74 6.64 -3.45 -6.48
CA HIS A 74 8.04 -3.05 -6.29
C HIS A 74 8.52 -2.12 -7.43
N PRO A 75 7.99 -0.89 -7.58
CA PRO A 75 8.39 0.01 -8.66
C PRO A 75 9.85 0.43 -8.48
N THR A 76 10.61 0.41 -9.56
CA THR A 76 12.07 0.59 -9.52
C THR A 76 12.50 1.90 -8.85
N ALA A 77 11.85 3.02 -9.18
CA ALA A 77 12.23 4.32 -8.60
C ALA A 77 11.86 4.42 -7.11
N VAL A 78 10.72 3.83 -6.71
CA VAL A 78 10.33 3.73 -5.29
C VAL A 78 11.36 2.92 -4.52
N ASN A 79 11.75 1.76 -5.05
CA ASN A 79 12.75 0.91 -4.39
C ASN A 79 14.13 1.55 -4.38
N ALA A 80 14.52 2.30 -5.42
CA ALA A 80 15.80 3.00 -5.43
C ALA A 80 15.92 4.01 -4.28
N LEU A 81 14.85 4.75 -3.96
CA LEU A 81 14.80 5.62 -2.78
C LEU A 81 14.60 4.84 -1.49
N GLY A 82 13.66 3.90 -1.47
CA GLY A 82 13.33 3.10 -0.29
C GLY A 82 14.48 2.26 0.25
N CYS A 83 15.43 1.87 -0.63
CA CYS A 83 16.67 1.17 -0.27
C CYS A 83 17.84 2.11 0.03
N SER A 84 17.63 3.42 0.03
CA SER A 84 18.68 4.40 0.27
C SER A 84 18.62 4.96 1.70
N GLN A 85 19.69 5.64 2.12
CA GLN A 85 19.69 6.40 3.37
C GLN A 85 18.72 7.59 3.36
N GLN A 86 18.14 7.91 2.20
CA GLN A 86 17.23 9.03 2.00
C GLN A 86 15.77 8.56 1.81
N SER A 87 15.43 7.36 2.24
CA SER A 87 14.07 6.80 2.13
C SER A 87 12.99 7.71 2.71
N GLN A 88 13.31 8.51 3.72
CA GLN A 88 12.41 9.48 4.33
C GLN A 88 11.89 10.53 3.34
N LEU A 89 12.63 10.85 2.28
CA LEU A 89 12.19 11.78 1.22
C LEU A 89 10.88 11.34 0.53
N LEU A 90 10.56 10.04 0.55
CA LEU A 90 9.30 9.52 -0.01
C LEU A 90 8.05 10.08 0.68
N VAL A 91 8.19 10.52 1.94
CA VAL A 91 7.07 11.01 2.78
C VAL A 91 7.31 12.39 3.40
N GLU A 92 8.44 13.02 3.13
CA GLU A 92 8.82 14.30 3.72
C GLU A 92 7.93 15.46 3.24
N GLY A 93 7.47 15.41 1.98
CA GLY A 93 6.61 16.45 1.42
C GLY A 93 6.10 16.12 0.02
N MET A 94 5.26 17.01 -0.51
CA MET A 94 4.66 16.87 -1.83
C MET A 94 5.38 17.77 -2.84
N LEU A 95 5.71 17.23 -4.01
CA LEU A 95 6.45 17.94 -5.06
C LEU A 95 5.55 18.73 -6.02
N PHE A 96 4.36 18.19 -6.34
CA PHE A 96 3.48 18.77 -7.36
C PHE A 96 2.01 18.34 -7.15
N PRO A 97 1.04 19.10 -7.73
CA PRO A 97 -0.38 18.93 -7.48
C PRO A 97 -0.94 17.53 -7.81
N ASP A 98 -0.57 16.94 -8.96
CA ASP A 98 -1.12 15.65 -9.38
C ASP A 98 -0.80 14.52 -8.39
N ALA A 99 0.36 14.59 -7.73
CA ALA A 99 0.73 13.63 -6.70
C ALA A 99 -0.20 13.73 -5.48
N ILE A 100 -0.57 14.94 -5.06
CA ILE A 100 -1.52 15.17 -3.95
C ILE A 100 -2.89 14.58 -4.31
N VAL A 101 -3.37 14.82 -5.53
CA VAL A 101 -4.69 14.35 -5.99
C VAL A 101 -4.80 12.84 -5.96
N LEU A 102 -3.77 12.13 -6.42
CA LEU A 102 -3.80 10.66 -6.53
C LEU A 102 -3.35 9.96 -5.26
N MET A 103 -2.27 10.42 -4.63
CA MET A 103 -1.66 9.74 -3.49
C MET A 103 -2.14 10.26 -2.13
N GLY A 104 -2.88 11.38 -2.11
CA GLY A 104 -3.22 12.11 -0.89
C GLY A 104 -2.12 13.08 -0.47
N SER A 105 -2.44 13.94 0.50
CA SER A 105 -1.53 14.97 1.02
C SER A 105 -0.36 14.41 1.83
N ARG A 106 -0.52 13.20 2.37
CA ARG A 106 0.50 12.48 3.15
C ARG A 106 0.52 11.00 2.81
N GLN A 107 1.69 10.39 2.95
CA GLN A 107 1.91 8.96 2.76
C GLN A 107 2.58 8.39 4.02
N LEU A 108 2.52 7.07 4.20
CA LEU A 108 3.14 6.35 5.31
C LEU A 108 4.42 5.66 4.86
N LEU A 109 5.48 5.77 5.63
CA LEU A 109 6.70 4.98 5.47
C LEU A 109 6.86 4.05 6.65
N ILE A 110 6.95 2.76 6.38
CA ILE A 110 7.23 1.71 7.37
C ILE A 110 8.74 1.40 7.32
N PRO A 111 9.45 1.42 8.45
CA PRO A 111 10.84 0.98 8.53
C PRO A 111 11.00 -0.48 8.08
N TYR A 112 12.21 -0.86 7.65
CA TYR A 112 12.48 -2.25 7.31
C TYR A 112 12.11 -3.17 8.48
N THR A 113 11.34 -4.18 8.14
CA THR A 113 10.93 -5.26 9.03
C THR A 113 10.85 -6.54 8.20
N ASP A 114 11.23 -7.67 8.78
CA ASP A 114 11.20 -8.95 8.08
C ASP A 114 9.80 -9.27 7.58
N PRO A 115 9.66 -9.73 6.32
CA PRO A 115 8.37 -10.09 5.72
C PRO A 115 7.56 -11.09 6.55
N GLY A 116 6.25 -11.07 6.35
CA GLY A 116 5.33 -11.97 7.06
C GLY A 116 4.70 -11.31 8.29
N ILE A 117 4.52 -12.09 9.38
CA ILE A 117 3.80 -11.66 10.57
C ILE A 117 4.44 -10.42 11.25
N PRO A 118 5.78 -10.33 11.40
CA PRO A 118 6.41 -9.14 11.99
C PRO A 118 6.04 -7.86 11.22
N LEU A 119 6.19 -7.87 9.89
CA LEU A 119 5.85 -6.73 9.05
C LEU A 119 4.35 -6.40 9.12
N ALA A 120 3.47 -7.41 9.13
CA ALA A 120 2.04 -7.19 9.22
C ALA A 120 1.63 -6.47 10.52
N ARG A 121 2.27 -6.78 11.64
CA ARG A 121 2.05 -6.09 12.92
C ARG A 121 2.49 -4.63 12.86
N VAL A 122 3.67 -4.37 12.32
CA VAL A 122 4.20 -3.00 12.19
C VAL A 122 3.35 -2.17 11.22
N VAL A 123 2.93 -2.75 10.09
CA VAL A 123 2.02 -2.10 9.15
C VAL A 123 0.68 -1.76 9.81
N ARG A 124 0.08 -2.70 10.58
CA ARG A 124 -1.17 -2.46 11.30
C ARG A 124 -1.06 -1.29 12.28
N ALA A 125 0.01 -1.27 13.08
CA ALA A 125 0.25 -0.20 14.04
C ALA A 125 0.45 1.15 13.32
N GLY A 126 1.28 1.20 12.28
CA GLY A 126 1.54 2.42 11.52
C GLY A 126 0.30 2.98 10.82
N VAL A 127 -0.57 2.11 10.27
CA VAL A 127 -1.84 2.53 9.68
C VAL A 127 -2.78 3.11 10.75
N GLN A 128 -2.83 2.53 11.95
CA GLN A 128 -3.64 3.06 13.04
C GLN A 128 -3.13 4.43 13.50
N GLU A 129 -1.82 4.57 13.72
CA GLU A 129 -1.20 5.86 14.09
C GLU A 129 -1.44 6.94 13.02
N PHE A 130 -1.34 6.56 11.75
CA PHE A 130 -1.64 7.45 10.63
C PHE A 130 -3.10 7.89 10.65
N PHE A 131 -4.03 6.95 10.86
CA PHE A 131 -5.45 7.26 10.96
C PHE A 131 -5.77 8.18 12.14
N ASP A 132 -5.16 7.93 13.29
CA ASP A 132 -5.35 8.75 14.49
C ASP A 132 -4.85 10.19 14.29
N SER A 133 -3.80 10.38 13.48
CA SER A 133 -3.23 11.70 13.19
C SER A 133 -3.93 12.44 12.04
N GLU A 134 -4.35 11.73 10.98
CA GLU A 134 -4.85 12.34 9.74
C GLU A 134 -6.37 12.22 9.57
N GLY A 135 -7.04 11.40 10.40
CA GLY A 135 -8.48 11.13 10.30
C GLY A 135 -8.87 10.25 9.09
N THR A 136 -7.91 9.76 8.34
CA THR A 136 -8.12 8.90 7.15
C THR A 136 -6.99 7.88 7.02
N ALA A 137 -7.24 6.76 6.33
CA ALA A 137 -6.20 5.81 6.01
C ALA A 137 -5.24 6.32 4.93
N PRO A 138 -3.95 5.96 4.95
CA PRO A 138 -3.01 6.32 3.91
C PRO A 138 -3.39 5.65 2.58
N ARG A 139 -3.26 6.36 1.46
CA ARG A 139 -3.47 5.77 0.13
C ARG A 139 -2.23 5.03 -0.37
N VAL A 140 -1.05 5.42 0.10
CA VAL A 140 0.25 4.82 -0.21
C VAL A 140 1.00 4.55 1.08
N ILE A 141 1.48 3.31 1.22
CA ILE A 141 2.33 2.86 2.31
C ILE A 141 3.64 2.38 1.68
N TYR A 142 4.71 3.12 1.88
CA TYR A 142 6.05 2.71 1.47
C TYR A 142 6.64 1.77 2.51
N LEU A 143 7.31 0.73 2.06
CA LEU A 143 8.06 -0.19 2.89
C LEU A 143 9.55 -0.02 2.59
N ALA A 144 10.33 0.44 3.56
CA ALA A 144 11.78 0.59 3.39
C ALA A 144 12.42 -0.74 2.99
N ASN A 145 13.34 -0.72 2.02
CA ASN A 145 14.02 -1.90 1.48
C ASN A 145 13.11 -3.00 0.92
N HIS A 146 11.85 -2.67 0.53
CA HIS A 146 10.92 -3.67 0.06
C HIS A 146 10.11 -3.19 -1.17
N GLY A 147 9.17 -2.29 -0.98
CA GLY A 147 8.26 -1.85 -2.03
C GLY A 147 7.18 -0.90 -1.52
N LEU A 148 5.96 -1.01 -2.05
CA LEU A 148 4.82 -0.23 -1.56
C LEU A 148 3.51 -1.03 -1.57
N PHE A 149 2.59 -0.62 -0.70
CA PHE A 149 1.17 -0.91 -0.80
C PHE A 149 0.40 0.31 -1.28
N VAL A 150 -0.60 0.08 -2.10
CA VAL A 150 -1.59 1.07 -2.53
C VAL A 150 -2.96 0.62 -2.08
N LEU A 151 -3.68 1.50 -1.40
CA LEU A 151 -5.05 1.31 -0.95
C LEU A 151 -5.99 2.08 -1.88
N ALA A 152 -6.94 1.36 -2.49
CA ALA A 152 -7.81 1.91 -3.53
C ALA A 152 -9.22 1.30 -3.46
N THR A 153 -10.13 1.87 -4.25
CA THR A 153 -11.51 1.39 -4.41
C THR A 153 -11.74 0.61 -5.72
N SER A 154 -10.74 0.61 -6.61
CA SER A 154 -10.81 -0.14 -7.88
C SER A 154 -9.42 -0.49 -8.41
N PRO A 155 -9.29 -1.53 -9.25
CA PRO A 155 -8.00 -1.91 -9.85
C PRO A 155 -7.35 -0.80 -10.68
N THR A 156 -8.14 -0.03 -11.42
CA THR A 156 -7.63 1.09 -12.21
C THR A 156 -7.08 2.20 -11.31
N GLU A 157 -7.75 2.51 -10.20
CA GLU A 157 -7.26 3.48 -9.24
C GLU A 157 -5.96 3.01 -8.59
N ALA A 158 -5.87 1.72 -8.22
CA ALA A 158 -4.65 1.14 -7.68
C ALA A 158 -3.47 1.27 -8.66
N LEU A 159 -3.71 1.01 -9.95
CA LEU A 159 -2.70 1.20 -11.00
C LEU A 159 -2.28 2.68 -11.11
N GLN A 160 -3.24 3.61 -11.18
CA GLN A 160 -2.95 5.05 -11.29
C GLN A 160 -2.13 5.59 -10.10
N ILE A 161 -2.46 5.16 -8.89
CA ILE A 161 -1.71 5.54 -7.69
C ILE A 161 -0.30 4.94 -7.73
N THR A 162 -0.16 3.68 -8.13
CA THR A 162 1.15 3.00 -8.27
C THR A 162 2.04 3.73 -9.29
N GLU A 163 1.49 4.07 -10.46
CA GLU A 163 2.22 4.82 -11.50
C GLU A 163 2.61 6.22 -11.00
N MET A 164 1.72 6.90 -10.26
CA MET A 164 2.01 8.21 -9.69
C MET A 164 3.10 8.12 -8.61
N ALA A 165 3.06 7.10 -7.75
CA ALA A 165 4.11 6.88 -6.74
C ALA A 165 5.48 6.64 -7.40
N ASN A 166 5.52 5.84 -8.47
CA ASN A 166 6.75 5.63 -9.24
C ASN A 166 7.24 6.91 -9.94
N LYS A 167 6.33 7.69 -10.55
CA LYS A 167 6.63 8.98 -11.16
C LYS A 167 7.19 9.96 -10.11
N ASN A 168 6.54 10.07 -8.95
CA ASN A 168 6.97 10.94 -7.86
C ASN A 168 8.38 10.57 -7.37
N ALA A 169 8.65 9.28 -7.16
CA ALA A 169 9.97 8.79 -6.79
C ALA A 169 11.02 9.05 -7.88
N THR A 170 10.67 8.90 -9.16
CA THR A 170 11.56 9.22 -10.29
C THR A 170 11.94 10.71 -10.30
N ILE A 171 10.97 11.60 -10.07
CA ILE A 171 11.21 13.04 -9.97
C ILE A 171 12.10 13.35 -8.77
N LEU A 172 11.82 12.75 -7.59
CA LEU A 172 12.65 12.91 -6.40
C LEU A 172 14.11 12.55 -6.69
N LEU A 173 14.37 11.39 -7.30
CA LEU A 173 15.72 10.98 -7.69
C LEU A 173 16.39 12.03 -8.61
N GLY A 174 15.64 12.58 -9.55
CA GLY A 174 16.13 13.66 -10.44
C GLY A 174 16.46 14.93 -9.68
N THR A 175 15.67 15.30 -8.65
CA THR A 175 15.93 16.51 -7.86
C THR A 175 17.22 16.43 -7.07
N LEU A 176 17.65 15.24 -6.64
CA LEU A 176 18.90 15.07 -5.90
C LEU A 176 20.12 15.51 -6.73
N ALA A 177 20.10 15.26 -8.04
CA ALA A 177 21.14 15.75 -8.95
C ALA A 177 21.04 17.27 -9.25
N ALA A 178 19.87 17.87 -8.98
CA ALA A 178 19.58 19.29 -9.24
C ALA A 178 19.65 20.17 -7.97
N GLY A 179 20.24 19.67 -6.89
CA GLY A 179 20.40 20.44 -5.63
C GLY A 179 19.40 20.07 -4.54
N GLY A 180 18.58 19.04 -4.75
CA GLY A 180 17.61 18.53 -3.80
C GLY A 180 16.15 18.92 -4.12
N PRO A 181 15.17 18.28 -3.46
CA PRO A 181 13.77 18.57 -3.68
C PRO A 181 13.36 19.94 -3.13
N ASN A 182 12.48 20.62 -3.86
CA ASN A 182 11.79 21.81 -3.39
C ASN A 182 10.31 21.47 -3.17
N PHE A 183 9.98 21.05 -1.95
CA PHE A 183 8.63 20.66 -1.61
C PHE A 183 7.64 21.84 -1.58
N LEU A 184 6.39 21.57 -1.92
CA LEU A 184 5.29 22.51 -1.74
C LEU A 184 5.11 22.85 -0.25
N SER A 185 4.80 24.10 0.05
CA SER A 185 4.47 24.48 1.42
C SER A 185 3.20 23.76 1.92
N PRO A 186 3.05 23.54 3.24
CA PRO A 186 1.84 22.95 3.80
C PRO A 186 0.56 23.66 3.39
N ASP A 187 0.59 25.01 3.21
CA ASP A 187 -0.55 25.79 2.75
C ASP A 187 -0.92 25.50 1.29
N HIS A 188 0.07 25.29 0.44
CA HIS A 188 -0.16 24.88 -0.95
C HIS A 188 -0.76 23.47 -1.00
N VAL A 189 -0.24 22.54 -0.20
CA VAL A 189 -0.75 21.16 -0.14
C VAL A 189 -2.21 21.15 0.31
N ARG A 190 -2.54 21.82 1.45
CA ARG A 190 -3.91 21.91 1.95
C ARG A 190 -4.87 22.51 0.94
N ARG A 191 -4.46 23.60 0.26
CA ARG A 191 -5.28 24.27 -0.75
C ARG A 191 -5.59 23.37 -1.94
N ILE A 192 -4.62 22.55 -2.40
CA ILE A 192 -4.83 21.62 -3.50
C ILE A 192 -5.72 20.48 -3.06
N ASP A 193 -5.46 19.90 -1.90
CA ASP A 193 -6.20 18.75 -1.37
C ASP A 193 -7.69 19.05 -1.14
N SER A 194 -8.04 20.30 -0.77
CA SER A 194 -9.41 20.77 -0.50
C SER A 194 -10.11 21.43 -1.70
N ARG A 195 -9.47 21.57 -2.86
CA ARG A 195 -10.06 22.25 -4.02
C ARG A 195 -11.31 21.53 -4.55
N PRO A 196 -12.42 22.24 -4.77
CA PRO A 196 -13.66 21.64 -5.26
C PRO A 196 -13.54 20.94 -6.61
N ASP A 197 -12.73 21.48 -7.53
CA ASP A 197 -12.47 20.89 -8.84
C ASP A 197 -11.68 19.58 -8.74
N GLU A 198 -10.75 19.48 -7.80
CA GLU A 198 -10.00 18.24 -7.55
C GLU A 198 -10.85 17.20 -6.78
N LEU A 199 -11.68 17.63 -5.84
CA LEU A 199 -12.68 16.76 -5.22
C LEU A 199 -13.68 16.21 -6.26
N TYR A 200 -14.11 17.05 -7.21
CA TYR A 200 -14.93 16.63 -8.33
C TYR A 200 -14.22 15.64 -9.27
N ARG A 201 -12.94 15.86 -9.57
CA ARG A 201 -12.10 14.92 -10.34
C ARG A 201 -11.99 13.57 -9.64
N ARG A 202 -11.69 13.56 -8.33
CA ARG A 202 -11.67 12.32 -7.53
C ARG A 202 -13.02 11.62 -7.59
N GLY A 203 -14.13 12.35 -7.42
CA GLY A 203 -15.48 11.83 -7.52
C GLY A 203 -15.83 11.28 -8.91
N LYS A 204 -15.43 11.95 -10.00
CA LYS A 204 -15.61 11.44 -11.37
C LYS A 204 -14.76 10.21 -11.66
N LEU A 205 -13.52 10.17 -11.21
CA LEU A 205 -12.67 8.99 -11.30
C LEU A 205 -13.28 7.80 -10.56
N ALA A 206 -13.99 8.04 -9.47
CA ALA A 206 -14.72 7.01 -8.72
C ALA A 206 -16.06 6.60 -9.38
N THR A 207 -16.78 7.52 -10.06
CA THR A 207 -18.12 7.27 -10.64
C THR A 207 -18.11 6.81 -12.10
N ALA A 208 -17.16 7.22 -12.91
CA ALA A 208 -17.03 6.75 -14.32
C ALA A 208 -16.90 5.22 -14.43
N ARG A 209 -16.73 4.53 -13.32
CA ARG A 209 -16.56 3.09 -13.19
C ARG A 209 -17.82 2.32 -12.84
N ARG A 210 -18.90 2.98 -12.37
CA ARG A 210 -20.19 2.31 -12.16
C ARG A 210 -20.99 2.09 -13.45
N SER A 211 -20.69 2.85 -14.50
CA SER A 211 -21.40 2.80 -15.78
C SER A 211 -20.77 1.89 -16.85
N SER A 212 -19.60 1.28 -16.61
CA SER A 212 -18.96 0.35 -17.55
C SER A 212 -19.15 -1.13 -17.20
N HIS A 213 -20.01 -1.45 -16.22
CA HIS A 213 -20.34 -2.82 -15.78
C HIS A 213 -21.86 -3.03 -15.74
N GLY A 214 -22.62 -2.35 -16.62
CA GLY A 214 -24.02 -2.62 -16.91
C GLY A 214 -24.17 -3.33 -18.25
#